data_3093356dceecc57019567f69dc206249
#
_entry.id   3093356dceecc57019567f69dc206249
#
_cell.length_a   1.000
_cell.length_b   1.000
_cell.length_c   1.000
_cell.angle_alpha   90.00
_cell.angle_beta   90.00
_cell.angle_gamma   90.00
#
_symmetry.space_group_name_H-M   'P 1'
#
loop_
_entity.id
_entity.type
_entity.pdbx_description
1 polymer ?
#
loop_
_entity_poly.entity_id
_entity_poly.type
_entity_poly.pdbx_seq_one_letter_code
_entity_poly.pdbx_strand_id
1 'polypeptide(L)'
;MLYEIARPVLFSLDPETAHETTLTGLHLAGRLLPAAKPIAATPVEVMGLQFPNRIGLAAGLDKNGEAIDGLARMGFGFLEIGTITPRPQPGNPKPRMFRLPEVKGIINRMGFNNHGIDALIGNVQQAKFRGILGINIGKNADTPIERAADDYLICLDKAYPLASYITVNISSPNTKNLRQLQGESELDALLGQLKARQAQLADKHGRYVPITLKIAP
;
A
#
# COMPACT_ATOMS: atom_id res chain seq x y z
N MET A 1 25.01 -7.77 8.30
CA MET A 1 25.64 -9.03 7.82
C MET A 1 24.85 -9.70 6.70
N LEU A 2 23.63 -10.25 6.88
CA LEU A 2 22.91 -10.94 5.80
C LEU A 2 22.65 -10.06 4.56
N TYR A 3 22.27 -8.81 4.76
CA TYR A 3 22.02 -7.89 3.65
C TYR A 3 23.29 -7.60 2.84
N GLU A 4 24.42 -7.45 3.47
CA GLU A 4 25.70 -7.15 2.78
C GLU A 4 26.16 -8.30 1.91
N ILE A 5 25.84 -9.54 2.31
CA ILE A 5 26.10 -10.75 1.51
C ILE A 5 25.08 -10.85 0.35
N ALA A 6 23.81 -10.60 0.62
CA ALA A 6 22.76 -10.69 -0.39
C ALA A 6 22.78 -9.53 -1.40
N ARG A 7 23.22 -8.34 -0.98
CA ARG A 7 23.20 -7.12 -1.80
C ARG A 7 23.90 -7.26 -3.14
N PRO A 8 25.15 -7.77 -3.26
CA PRO A 8 25.81 -7.92 -4.56
C PRO A 8 25.00 -8.78 -5.52
N VAL A 9 24.41 -9.87 -5.04
CA VAL A 9 23.58 -10.78 -5.85
C VAL A 9 22.29 -10.07 -6.29
N LEU A 10 21.59 -9.42 -5.37
CA LEU A 10 20.36 -8.68 -5.70
C LEU A 10 20.63 -7.50 -6.65
N PHE A 11 21.81 -6.87 -6.54
CA PHE A 11 22.18 -5.75 -7.40
C PHE A 11 22.68 -6.16 -8.78
N SER A 12 23.06 -7.43 -9.00
CA SER A 12 23.35 -7.97 -10.33
C SER A 12 22.08 -8.25 -11.14
N LEU A 13 20.93 -8.36 -10.48
CA LEU A 13 19.64 -8.56 -11.14
C LEU A 13 19.03 -7.22 -11.57
N ASP A 14 18.12 -7.26 -12.56
CA ASP A 14 17.23 -6.15 -12.86
C ASP A 14 16.51 -5.70 -11.58
N PRO A 15 16.32 -4.37 -11.36
CA PRO A 15 15.75 -3.86 -10.12
C PRO A 15 14.36 -4.42 -9.77
N GLU A 16 13.49 -4.60 -10.76
CA GLU A 16 12.14 -5.13 -10.56
C GLU A 16 12.17 -6.64 -10.29
N THR A 17 13.04 -7.38 -10.99
CA THR A 17 13.29 -8.81 -10.73
C THR A 17 13.82 -9.05 -9.31
N ALA A 18 14.76 -8.23 -8.85
CA ALA A 18 15.27 -8.32 -7.47
C ALA A 18 14.17 -8.03 -6.44
N HIS A 19 13.30 -7.07 -6.72
CA HIS A 19 12.13 -6.76 -5.89
C HIS A 19 11.18 -7.95 -5.79
N GLU A 20 10.77 -8.52 -6.93
CA GLU A 20 9.85 -9.67 -6.99
C GLU A 20 10.46 -10.90 -6.28
N THR A 21 11.76 -11.17 -6.50
CA THR A 21 12.49 -12.26 -5.82
C THR A 21 12.50 -12.06 -4.30
N THR A 22 12.73 -10.84 -3.84
CA THR A 22 12.74 -10.51 -2.41
C THR A 22 11.35 -10.71 -1.79
N LEU A 23 10.29 -10.24 -2.45
CA LEU A 23 8.92 -10.45 -1.97
C LEU A 23 8.55 -11.94 -1.93
N THR A 24 8.95 -12.72 -2.93
CA THR A 24 8.75 -14.18 -2.94
C THR A 24 9.43 -14.83 -1.75
N GLY A 25 10.69 -14.47 -1.46
CA GLY A 25 11.42 -14.97 -0.30
C GLY A 25 10.73 -14.60 1.04
N LEU A 26 10.25 -13.36 1.15
CA LEU A 26 9.50 -12.91 2.34
C LEU A 26 8.15 -13.62 2.47
N HIS A 27 7.43 -13.84 1.36
CA HIS A 27 6.20 -14.62 1.35
C HIS A 27 6.43 -16.04 1.90
N LEU A 28 7.45 -16.75 1.40
CA LEU A 28 7.80 -18.08 1.89
C LEU A 28 8.18 -18.07 3.37
N ALA A 29 9.00 -17.11 3.79
CA ALA A 29 9.36 -16.96 5.20
C ALA A 29 8.14 -16.71 6.09
N GLY A 30 7.18 -15.89 5.64
CA GLY A 30 5.93 -15.64 6.34
C GLY A 30 5.05 -16.89 6.48
N ARG A 31 5.02 -17.74 5.45
CA ARG A 31 4.26 -19.01 5.48
C ARG A 31 4.86 -20.05 6.41
N LEU A 32 6.19 -20.20 6.37
CA LEU A 32 6.92 -21.27 7.08
C LEU A 32 7.18 -20.94 8.54
N LEU A 33 7.27 -19.66 8.90
CA LEU A 33 7.61 -19.24 10.25
C LEU A 33 6.34 -18.79 11.02
N PRO A 34 6.35 -18.87 12.37
CA PRO A 34 5.22 -18.39 13.18
C PRO A 34 5.01 -16.88 12.99
N ALA A 35 3.78 -16.40 13.28
CA ALA A 35 3.48 -14.98 13.20
C ALA A 35 4.45 -14.15 14.05
N ALA A 36 4.93 -13.03 13.49
CA ALA A 36 5.79 -12.10 14.20
C ALA A 36 4.95 -11.05 14.93
N LYS A 37 5.44 -10.62 16.08
CA LYS A 37 4.88 -9.46 16.79
C LYS A 37 5.69 -8.22 16.42
N PRO A 38 5.05 -7.05 16.25
CA PRO A 38 5.78 -5.80 16.09
C PRO A 38 6.71 -5.53 17.27
N ILE A 39 7.86 -4.92 17.00
CA ILE A 39 8.76 -4.50 18.08
C ILE A 39 8.10 -3.33 18.81
N ALA A 40 7.81 -3.51 20.09
CA ALA A 40 7.29 -2.45 20.94
C ALA A 40 8.43 -1.51 21.37
N ALA A 41 8.41 -0.28 20.83
CA ALA A 41 9.35 0.77 21.20
C ALA A 41 8.68 2.13 20.94
N THR A 42 8.67 3.02 21.90
CA THR A 42 8.05 4.35 21.77
C THR A 42 6.64 4.31 21.15
N PRO A 43 5.67 3.63 21.78
CA PRO A 43 4.31 3.57 21.24
C PRO A 43 3.69 4.95 21.13
N VAL A 44 2.76 5.10 20.19
CA VAL A 44 2.05 6.35 19.95
C VAL A 44 0.60 6.07 19.54
N GLU A 45 -0.31 6.89 20.02
CA GLU A 45 -1.71 6.85 19.59
C GLU A 45 -1.94 7.91 18.51
N VAL A 46 -2.45 7.48 17.37
CA VAL A 46 -2.84 8.37 16.25
C VAL A 46 -4.13 7.84 15.65
N MET A 47 -5.08 8.72 15.36
CA MET A 47 -6.37 8.36 14.74
C MET A 47 -7.18 7.30 15.51
N GLY A 48 -6.99 7.21 16.83
CA GLY A 48 -7.60 6.16 17.66
C GLY A 48 -6.94 4.79 17.53
N LEU A 49 -5.78 4.68 16.88
CA LEU A 49 -5.00 3.46 16.74
C LEU A 49 -3.73 3.52 17.60
N GLN A 50 -3.43 2.42 18.30
CA GLN A 50 -2.25 2.28 19.15
C GLN A 50 -1.09 1.66 18.33
N PHE A 51 -0.18 2.50 17.85
CA PHE A 51 1.01 2.06 17.12
C PHE A 51 2.10 1.62 18.11
N PRO A 52 2.61 0.37 18.02
CA PRO A 52 3.62 -0.14 18.94
C PRO A 52 4.99 0.56 18.79
N ASN A 53 5.28 1.10 17.64
CA ASN A 53 6.41 1.99 17.37
C ASN A 53 6.09 2.93 16.19
N ARG A 54 6.96 3.92 15.98
CA ARG A 54 6.75 5.00 15.00
C ARG A 54 7.28 4.69 13.60
N ILE A 55 7.83 3.51 13.37
CA ILE A 55 8.42 3.12 12.08
C ILE A 55 7.47 2.17 11.37
N GLY A 56 6.97 2.58 10.23
CA GLY A 56 6.08 1.78 9.39
C GLY A 56 6.66 1.51 8.01
N LEU A 57 6.17 0.46 7.37
CA LEU A 57 6.43 0.21 5.97
C LEU A 57 5.45 1.04 5.12
N ALA A 58 5.99 1.85 4.22
CA ALA A 58 5.18 2.63 3.29
C ALA A 58 4.64 1.75 2.13
N ALA A 59 3.48 2.11 1.59
CA ALA A 59 2.93 1.51 0.38
C ALA A 59 3.89 1.64 -0.81
N GLY A 60 3.82 0.67 -1.71
CA GLY A 60 4.63 0.58 -2.93
C GLY A 60 5.61 -0.60 -2.95
N LEU A 61 6.03 -1.10 -1.80
CA LEU A 61 6.87 -2.30 -1.73
C LEU A 61 6.03 -3.55 -2.00
N ASP A 62 5.02 -3.80 -1.20
CA ASP A 62 4.07 -4.90 -1.39
C ASP A 62 2.71 -4.36 -1.85
N LYS A 63 2.53 -4.28 -3.17
CA LYS A 63 1.32 -3.68 -3.75
C LYS A 63 0.09 -4.57 -3.65
N ASN A 64 0.31 -5.88 -3.60
CA ASN A 64 -0.75 -6.87 -3.64
C ASN A 64 -1.01 -7.53 -2.27
N GLY A 65 -0.23 -7.20 -1.24
CA GLY A 65 -0.33 -7.85 0.07
C GLY A 65 0.17 -9.30 0.07
N GLU A 66 1.13 -9.65 -0.77
CA GLU A 66 1.62 -11.01 -0.94
C GLU A 66 2.59 -11.44 0.16
N ALA A 67 3.30 -10.48 0.77
CA ALA A 67 4.38 -10.74 1.72
C ALA A 67 4.14 -10.17 3.13
N ILE A 68 2.88 -9.90 3.51
CA ILE A 68 2.50 -9.24 4.78
C ILE A 68 3.19 -9.90 5.98
N ASP A 69 3.09 -11.23 6.12
CA ASP A 69 3.64 -11.96 7.26
C ASP A 69 5.17 -11.93 7.30
N GLY A 70 5.82 -11.95 6.13
CA GLY A 70 7.27 -11.82 6.02
C GLY A 70 7.76 -10.43 6.37
N LEU A 71 7.06 -9.40 5.87
CA LEU A 71 7.37 -8.00 6.16
C LEU A 71 7.15 -7.65 7.64
N ALA A 72 6.13 -8.22 8.27
CA ALA A 72 5.88 -8.06 9.70
C ALA A 72 7.06 -8.52 10.58
N ARG A 73 7.89 -9.45 10.09
CA ARG A 73 9.09 -9.95 10.78
C ARG A 73 10.26 -8.95 10.80
N MET A 74 10.17 -7.92 9.99
CA MET A 74 11.22 -6.88 9.92
C MET A 74 11.14 -5.86 11.06
N GLY A 75 10.13 -5.95 11.95
CA GLY A 75 10.03 -5.14 13.15
C GLY A 75 9.27 -3.83 13.00
N PHE A 76 8.62 -3.61 11.86
CA PHE A 76 7.75 -2.45 11.67
C PHE A 76 6.60 -2.44 12.70
N GLY A 77 6.24 -1.25 13.17
CA GLY A 77 5.08 -1.02 14.03
C GLY A 77 3.76 -1.15 13.28
N PHE A 78 3.79 -0.89 11.97
CA PHE A 78 2.64 -1.01 11.09
C PHE A 78 3.10 -1.25 9.64
N LEU A 79 2.21 -1.80 8.84
CA LEU A 79 2.45 -2.04 7.41
C LEU A 79 1.40 -1.29 6.59
N GLU A 80 1.82 -0.64 5.51
CA GLU A 80 0.92 -0.11 4.50
C GLU A 80 1.18 -0.83 3.17
N ILE A 81 0.18 -1.58 2.70
CA ILE A 81 0.21 -2.30 1.42
C ILE A 81 -0.54 -1.54 0.33
N GLY A 82 -0.29 -1.86 -0.93
CA GLY A 82 -0.84 -1.14 -2.08
C GLY A 82 0.25 -0.28 -2.75
N THR A 83 -0.08 0.66 -3.62
CA THR A 83 -1.39 1.17 -4.00
C THR A 83 -2.11 0.13 -4.85
N ILE A 84 -3.34 -0.15 -4.48
CA ILE A 84 -4.23 -1.07 -5.19
C ILE A 84 -5.30 -0.29 -5.96
N THR A 85 -5.75 -0.84 -7.07
CA THR A 85 -6.85 -0.29 -7.89
C THR A 85 -7.99 -1.29 -8.01
N PRO A 86 -9.21 -0.90 -8.37
CA PRO A 86 -10.33 -1.84 -8.51
C PRO A 86 -10.02 -3.02 -9.41
N ARG A 87 -9.49 -2.75 -10.60
CA ARG A 87 -9.10 -3.77 -11.57
C ARG A 87 -7.58 -3.95 -11.57
N PRO A 88 -7.08 -5.15 -11.93
CA PRO A 88 -5.64 -5.33 -12.17
C PRO A 88 -5.17 -4.42 -13.30
N GLN A 89 -3.92 -3.98 -13.21
CA GLN A 89 -3.29 -3.23 -14.29
C GLN A 89 -1.78 -3.47 -14.33
N PRO A 90 -1.17 -3.50 -15.53
CA PRO A 90 0.25 -3.82 -15.69
C PRO A 90 1.18 -2.68 -15.24
N GLY A 91 0.66 -1.45 -15.13
CA GLY A 91 1.47 -0.24 -14.96
C GLY A 91 2.16 0.20 -16.24
N ASN A 92 3.16 1.06 -16.11
CA ASN A 92 3.91 1.59 -17.25
C ASN A 92 4.84 0.52 -17.88
N PRO A 93 5.21 0.67 -19.17
CA PRO A 93 6.15 -0.23 -19.83
C PRO A 93 7.51 -0.33 -19.10
N LYS A 94 8.08 -1.52 -19.08
CA LYS A 94 9.46 -1.76 -18.59
C LYS A 94 10.50 -1.26 -19.62
N PRO A 95 11.72 -0.85 -19.21
CA PRO A 95 12.18 -0.70 -17.83
C PRO A 95 11.55 0.52 -17.15
N ARG A 96 11.24 0.40 -15.87
CA ARG A 96 10.49 1.42 -15.11
C ARG A 96 10.97 1.62 -13.68
N MET A 97 12.07 0.96 -13.31
CA MET A 97 12.75 1.13 -12.03
C MET A 97 14.27 1.18 -12.27
N PHE A 98 14.93 2.20 -11.74
CA PHE A 98 16.35 2.47 -11.96
C PHE A 98 17.02 2.76 -10.63
N ARG A 99 18.09 2.01 -10.32
CA ARG A 99 18.93 2.24 -9.14
C ARG A 99 19.99 3.28 -9.42
N LEU A 100 20.24 4.12 -8.43
CA LEU A 100 21.34 5.08 -8.39
C LEU A 100 22.23 4.75 -7.18
N PRO A 101 23.10 3.71 -7.26
CA PRO A 101 23.84 3.20 -6.09
C PRO A 101 24.74 4.26 -5.42
N GLU A 102 25.33 5.15 -6.20
CA GLU A 102 26.26 6.18 -5.74
C GLU A 102 25.59 7.18 -4.78
N VAL A 103 24.31 7.50 -5.03
CA VAL A 103 23.52 8.39 -4.20
C VAL A 103 22.47 7.67 -3.34
N LYS A 104 22.54 6.33 -3.29
CA LYS A 104 21.56 5.47 -2.59
C LYS A 104 20.10 5.77 -2.95
N GLY A 105 19.87 6.10 -4.21
CA GLY A 105 18.58 6.51 -4.75
C GLY A 105 17.94 5.47 -5.66
N ILE A 106 16.63 5.62 -5.88
CA ILE A 106 15.85 4.86 -6.86
C ILE A 106 14.95 5.84 -7.61
N ILE A 107 14.98 5.77 -8.93
CA ILE A 107 14.00 6.43 -9.80
C ILE A 107 13.01 5.39 -10.29
N ASN A 108 11.73 5.70 -10.26
CA ASN A 108 10.71 4.80 -10.82
C ASN A 108 9.60 5.54 -11.56
N ARG A 109 8.97 4.80 -12.49
CA ARG A 109 7.75 5.19 -13.20
C ARG A 109 6.77 4.02 -13.22
N MET A 110 6.48 3.41 -12.08
CA MET A 110 5.74 2.14 -11.96
C MET A 110 4.31 2.20 -12.52
N GLY A 111 3.54 3.27 -12.24
CA GLY A 111 2.18 3.42 -12.76
C GLY A 111 1.14 2.52 -12.09
N PHE A 112 1.29 2.25 -10.79
CA PHE A 112 0.37 1.42 -9.99
C PHE A 112 0.14 0.01 -10.55
N ASN A 113 1.22 -0.65 -11.02
CA ASN A 113 1.11 -2.07 -11.38
C ASN A 113 0.64 -2.89 -10.20
N ASN A 114 -0.47 -3.62 -10.36
CA ASN A 114 -1.09 -4.42 -9.30
C ASN A 114 -2.08 -5.45 -9.86
N HIS A 115 -2.51 -6.38 -9.02
CA HIS A 115 -3.40 -7.49 -9.37
C HIS A 115 -4.90 -7.23 -9.06
N GLY A 116 -5.26 -5.98 -8.74
CA GLY A 116 -6.61 -5.57 -8.39
C GLY A 116 -7.00 -5.85 -6.95
N ILE A 117 -8.03 -5.13 -6.48
CA ILE A 117 -8.45 -5.15 -5.07
C ILE A 117 -8.85 -6.56 -4.60
N ASP A 118 -9.46 -7.38 -5.46
CA ASP A 118 -9.93 -8.72 -5.06
C ASP A 118 -8.77 -9.67 -4.75
N ALA A 119 -7.66 -9.57 -5.50
CA ALA A 119 -6.45 -10.33 -5.21
C ALA A 119 -5.82 -9.88 -3.88
N LEU A 120 -5.73 -8.57 -3.62
CA LEU A 120 -5.23 -8.04 -2.36
C LEU A 120 -6.08 -8.52 -1.18
N ILE A 121 -7.41 -8.47 -1.27
CA ILE A 121 -8.33 -8.93 -0.23
C ILE A 121 -8.07 -10.40 0.10
N GLY A 122 -7.94 -11.27 -0.93
CA GLY A 122 -7.62 -12.68 -0.75
C GLY A 122 -6.31 -12.89 0.01
N ASN A 123 -5.27 -12.12 -0.31
CA ASN A 123 -3.97 -12.19 0.37
C ASN A 123 -4.06 -11.71 1.83
N VAL A 124 -4.76 -10.61 2.09
CA VAL A 124 -4.96 -10.08 3.46
C VAL A 124 -5.72 -11.08 4.32
N GLN A 125 -6.75 -11.74 3.80
CA GLN A 125 -7.52 -12.75 4.53
C GLN A 125 -6.69 -13.97 4.91
N GLN A 126 -5.71 -14.35 4.10
CA GLN A 126 -4.80 -15.46 4.35
C GLN A 126 -3.65 -15.09 5.31
N ALA A 127 -3.32 -13.82 5.46
CA ALA A 127 -2.24 -13.36 6.32
C ALA A 127 -2.52 -13.67 7.80
N LYS A 128 -1.46 -14.04 8.53
CA LYS A 128 -1.48 -14.29 9.98
C LYS A 128 -1.26 -13.01 10.79
N PHE A 129 -0.76 -11.95 10.16
CA PHE A 129 -0.48 -10.66 10.80
C PHE A 129 -1.74 -10.07 11.44
N ARG A 130 -1.62 -9.61 12.69
CA ARG A 130 -2.73 -9.01 13.46
C ARG A 130 -2.36 -7.63 14.02
N GLY A 131 -1.31 -7.03 13.48
CA GLY A 131 -0.91 -5.64 13.78
C GLY A 131 -1.70 -4.64 12.96
N ILE A 132 -1.26 -3.38 12.99
CA ILE A 132 -1.87 -2.29 12.23
C ILE A 132 -1.53 -2.45 10.75
N LEU A 133 -2.56 -2.66 9.92
CA LEU A 133 -2.48 -2.78 8.47
C LEU A 133 -3.20 -1.62 7.79
N GLY A 134 -2.45 -0.76 7.13
CA GLY A 134 -2.98 0.24 6.20
C GLY A 134 -3.17 -0.36 4.81
N ILE A 135 -4.26 0.01 4.14
CA ILE A 135 -4.49 -0.34 2.73
C ILE A 135 -4.54 0.95 1.92
N ASN A 136 -3.57 1.10 1.02
CA ASN A 136 -3.44 2.25 0.13
C ASN A 136 -4.22 1.99 -1.15
N ILE A 137 -5.17 2.86 -1.47
CA ILE A 137 -6.08 2.73 -2.60
C ILE A 137 -5.86 3.83 -3.63
N GLY A 138 -6.10 3.52 -4.88
CA GLY A 138 -5.92 4.43 -6.00
C GLY A 138 -6.86 4.16 -7.16
N LYS A 139 -6.80 5.04 -8.15
CA LYS A 139 -7.58 4.99 -9.38
C LYS A 139 -6.86 4.18 -10.47
N ASN A 140 -7.57 3.37 -11.24
CA ASN A 140 -7.05 2.75 -12.46
C ASN A 140 -6.58 3.81 -13.48
N ALA A 141 -5.59 3.46 -14.28
CA ALA A 141 -5.00 4.38 -15.26
C ALA A 141 -5.99 4.79 -16.34
N ASP A 142 -6.86 3.86 -16.76
CA ASP A 142 -7.87 4.03 -17.80
C ASP A 142 -9.19 4.65 -17.32
N THR A 143 -9.41 4.77 -16.01
CA THR A 143 -10.60 5.46 -15.48
C THR A 143 -10.44 6.98 -15.71
N PRO A 144 -11.40 7.67 -16.36
CA PRO A 144 -11.39 9.11 -16.49
C PRO A 144 -11.29 9.82 -15.14
N ILE A 145 -10.69 11.01 -15.12
CA ILE A 145 -10.47 11.73 -13.85
C ILE A 145 -11.79 12.14 -13.19
N GLU A 146 -12.79 12.46 -14.00
CA GLU A 146 -14.14 12.84 -13.56
C GLU A 146 -14.86 11.69 -12.84
N ARG A 147 -14.42 10.46 -13.08
CA ARG A 147 -14.94 9.24 -12.45
C ARG A 147 -13.99 8.64 -11.43
N ALA A 148 -12.97 9.39 -11.03
CA ALA A 148 -11.96 8.90 -10.08
C ALA A 148 -12.59 8.40 -8.77
N ALA A 149 -13.61 9.09 -8.25
CA ALA A 149 -14.30 8.72 -7.01
C ALA A 149 -14.87 7.30 -7.05
N ASP A 150 -15.38 6.84 -8.21
CA ASP A 150 -15.93 5.48 -8.37
C ASP A 150 -14.88 4.41 -7.97
N ASP A 151 -13.66 4.56 -8.46
CA ASP A 151 -12.57 3.63 -8.18
C ASP A 151 -12.17 3.61 -6.71
N TYR A 152 -12.08 4.79 -6.08
CA TYR A 152 -11.78 4.89 -4.65
C TYR A 152 -12.89 4.30 -3.80
N LEU A 153 -14.17 4.51 -4.14
CA LEU A 153 -15.31 3.95 -3.42
C LEU A 153 -15.35 2.42 -3.53
N ILE A 154 -15.10 1.85 -4.70
CA ILE A 154 -15.01 0.40 -4.89
C ILE A 154 -13.92 -0.21 -4.00
N CYS A 155 -12.73 0.41 -3.99
CA CYS A 155 -11.63 -0.04 -3.15
C CYS A 155 -11.93 0.16 -1.65
N LEU A 156 -12.53 1.31 -1.27
CA LEU A 156 -12.92 1.60 0.11
C LEU A 156 -13.88 0.54 0.64
N ASP A 157 -14.92 0.20 -0.11
CA ASP A 157 -15.92 -0.80 0.29
C ASP A 157 -15.30 -2.15 0.60
N LYS A 158 -14.39 -2.60 -0.28
CA LYS A 158 -13.76 -3.92 -0.15
C LYS A 158 -12.67 -3.96 0.92
N ALA A 159 -11.90 -2.88 1.06
CA ALA A 159 -10.80 -2.79 2.02
C ALA A 159 -11.28 -2.54 3.46
N TYR A 160 -12.41 -1.85 3.64
CA TYR A 160 -12.89 -1.36 4.95
C TYR A 160 -12.96 -2.44 6.03
N PRO A 161 -13.51 -3.65 5.78
CA PRO A 161 -13.61 -4.67 6.81
C PRO A 161 -12.25 -5.25 7.25
N LEU A 162 -11.18 -5.03 6.51
CA LEU A 162 -9.88 -5.66 6.75
C LEU A 162 -8.78 -4.67 7.18
N ALA A 163 -8.91 -3.40 6.80
CA ALA A 163 -7.91 -2.38 7.08
C ALA A 163 -8.01 -1.85 8.51
N SER A 164 -6.87 -1.51 9.12
CA SER A 164 -6.83 -0.67 10.33
C SER A 164 -7.04 0.81 9.99
N TYR A 165 -6.50 1.26 8.86
CA TYR A 165 -6.75 2.56 8.24
C TYR A 165 -6.66 2.43 6.71
N ILE A 166 -7.23 3.39 6.00
CA ILE A 166 -7.20 3.42 4.54
C ILE A 166 -6.51 4.70 4.06
N THR A 167 -5.54 4.55 3.15
CA THR A 167 -4.85 5.68 2.54
C THR A 167 -5.38 5.94 1.13
N VAL A 168 -5.96 7.10 0.92
CA VAL A 168 -6.39 7.58 -0.40
C VAL A 168 -5.20 8.25 -1.09
N ASN A 169 -4.69 7.62 -2.15
CA ASN A 169 -3.47 8.08 -2.83
C ASN A 169 -3.80 8.90 -4.08
N ILE A 170 -3.61 10.21 -3.98
CA ILE A 170 -3.73 11.16 -5.11
C ILE A 170 -2.38 11.79 -5.49
N SER A 171 -1.27 11.21 -5.01
CA SER A 171 0.07 11.81 -5.13
C SER A 171 0.89 11.33 -6.32
N SER A 172 0.52 10.21 -6.98
CA SER A 172 1.36 9.60 -8.01
C SER A 172 1.52 10.49 -9.24
N PRO A 173 2.76 10.78 -9.67
CA PRO A 173 3.02 11.46 -10.93
C PRO A 173 2.89 10.51 -12.15
N ASN A 174 2.83 9.21 -11.88
CA ASN A 174 2.89 8.15 -12.90
C ASN A 174 1.51 7.70 -13.38
N THR A 175 0.44 8.31 -12.88
CA THR A 175 -0.94 8.12 -13.32
C THR A 175 -1.44 9.43 -13.90
N LYS A 176 -1.88 9.40 -15.17
CA LYS A 176 -2.28 10.60 -15.91
C LYS A 176 -3.32 11.40 -15.11
N ASN A 177 -3.06 12.69 -14.97
CA ASN A 177 -3.93 13.69 -14.35
C ASN A 177 -4.30 13.42 -12.87
N LEU A 178 -3.75 12.41 -12.21
CA LEU A 178 -4.14 12.06 -10.84
C LEU A 178 -3.96 13.22 -9.86
N ARG A 179 -2.89 13.99 -10.01
CA ARG A 179 -2.60 15.14 -9.13
C ARG A 179 -3.60 16.30 -9.28
N GLN A 180 -4.43 16.31 -10.34
CA GLN A 180 -5.53 17.28 -10.46
C GLN A 180 -6.56 17.13 -9.33
N LEU A 181 -6.68 15.92 -8.73
CA LEU A 181 -7.51 15.68 -7.55
C LEU A 181 -7.01 16.43 -6.29
N GLN A 182 -5.88 17.12 -6.37
CA GLN A 182 -5.39 18.00 -5.29
C GLN A 182 -5.91 19.44 -5.43
N GLY A 183 -6.63 19.76 -6.53
CA GLY A 183 -7.37 21.01 -6.65
C GLY A 183 -8.48 21.11 -5.61
N GLU A 184 -8.78 22.31 -5.15
CA GLU A 184 -9.69 22.54 -4.02
C GLU A 184 -11.07 21.90 -4.25
N SER A 185 -11.69 22.18 -5.41
CA SER A 185 -13.02 21.66 -5.76
C SER A 185 -13.05 20.14 -5.97
N GLU A 186 -12.04 19.59 -6.64
CA GLU A 186 -11.92 18.16 -6.91
C GLU A 186 -11.64 17.37 -5.63
N LEU A 187 -10.80 17.94 -4.78
CA LEU A 187 -10.48 17.35 -3.49
C LEU A 187 -11.69 17.33 -2.56
N ASP A 188 -12.41 18.44 -2.46
CA ASP A 188 -13.61 18.54 -1.61
C ASP A 188 -14.69 17.56 -2.08
N ALA A 189 -14.94 17.49 -3.39
CA ALA A 189 -15.90 16.56 -3.97
C ALA A 189 -15.51 15.09 -3.71
N LEU A 190 -14.23 14.73 -3.86
CA LEU A 190 -13.73 13.38 -3.58
C LEU A 190 -13.85 13.03 -2.09
N LEU A 191 -13.37 13.91 -1.22
CA LEU A 191 -13.40 13.68 0.22
C LEU A 191 -14.83 13.64 0.77
N GLY A 192 -15.74 14.48 0.26
CA GLY A 192 -17.14 14.47 0.61
C GLY A 192 -17.78 13.10 0.36
N GLN A 193 -17.58 12.52 -0.83
CA GLN A 193 -18.09 11.19 -1.17
C GLN A 193 -17.47 10.09 -0.31
N LEU A 194 -16.15 10.12 -0.12
CA LEU A 194 -15.44 9.13 0.71
C LEU A 194 -15.87 9.19 2.18
N LYS A 195 -16.07 10.39 2.73
CA LYS A 195 -16.53 10.58 4.12
C LYS A 195 -17.96 10.10 4.30
N ALA A 196 -18.85 10.41 3.36
CA ALA A 196 -20.21 9.91 3.39
C ALA A 196 -20.24 8.36 3.35
N ARG A 197 -19.43 7.76 2.48
CA ARG A 197 -19.33 6.30 2.40
C ARG A 197 -18.68 5.68 3.63
N GLN A 198 -17.66 6.32 4.20
CA GLN A 198 -17.03 5.91 5.46
C GLN A 198 -18.03 5.82 6.60
N ALA A 199 -18.92 6.79 6.75
CA ALA A 199 -19.97 6.78 7.77
C ALA A 199 -20.90 5.56 7.61
N GLN A 200 -21.39 5.32 6.39
CA GLN A 200 -22.22 4.14 6.09
C GLN A 200 -21.53 2.82 6.42
N LEU A 201 -20.23 2.74 6.09
CA LEU A 201 -19.44 1.54 6.38
C LEU A 201 -19.16 1.39 7.88
N ALA A 202 -18.95 2.50 8.59
CA ALA A 202 -18.81 2.47 10.05
C ALA A 202 -20.05 1.91 10.74
N ASP A 203 -21.24 2.37 10.33
CA ASP A 203 -22.54 1.87 10.84
C ASP A 203 -22.71 0.39 10.50
N LYS A 204 -22.45 0.03 9.23
CA LYS A 204 -22.59 -1.36 8.75
C LYS A 204 -21.67 -2.34 9.49
N HIS A 205 -20.44 -1.94 9.79
CA HIS A 205 -19.42 -2.83 10.38
C HIS A 205 -19.24 -2.63 11.89
N GLY A 206 -19.95 -1.69 12.51
CA GLY A 206 -19.85 -1.39 13.93
C GLY A 206 -18.48 -0.89 14.37
N ARG A 207 -17.67 -0.34 13.44
CA ARG A 207 -16.34 0.21 13.74
C ARG A 207 -15.94 1.33 12.79
N TYR A 208 -15.23 2.30 13.31
CA TYR A 208 -14.66 3.39 12.52
C TYR A 208 -13.27 3.01 12.02
N VAL A 209 -13.04 3.12 10.70
CA VAL A 209 -11.73 2.95 10.07
C VAL A 209 -11.26 4.31 9.57
N PRO A 210 -10.16 4.87 10.10
CA PRO A 210 -9.65 6.17 9.67
C PRO A 210 -9.26 6.17 8.19
N ILE A 211 -9.46 7.33 7.55
CA ILE A 211 -8.98 7.61 6.19
C ILE A 211 -7.84 8.63 6.28
N THR A 212 -6.72 8.33 5.65
CA THR A 212 -5.61 9.24 5.45
C THR A 212 -5.54 9.66 3.98
N LEU A 213 -5.09 10.88 3.71
CA LEU A 213 -4.90 11.39 2.36
C LEU A 213 -3.41 11.50 2.07
N LYS A 214 -2.93 10.81 1.02
CA LYS A 214 -1.55 10.92 0.56
C LYS A 214 -1.46 11.87 -0.62
N ILE A 215 -0.86 13.04 -0.38
CA ILE A 215 -0.67 14.12 -1.35
C ILE A 215 0.77 14.16 -1.87
N ALA A 216 0.98 14.83 -3.01
CA ALA A 216 2.30 15.20 -3.50
C ALA A 216 2.78 16.50 -2.84
N PRO A 217 4.10 16.69 -2.70
CA PRO A 217 4.68 17.97 -2.30
C PRO A 217 4.47 19.04 -3.37
#